data_d94ca68d0c4763d7a1a82808566e07d8
#
_entry.id   d94ca68d0c4763d7a1a82808566e07d8
#
_cell.length_a   1.000
_cell.length_b   1.000
_cell.length_c   1.000
_cell.angle_alpha   90.00
_cell.angle_beta   90.00
_cell.angle_gamma   90.00
#
_symmetry.space_group_name_H-M   'P 1'
#
loop_
_entity.id
_entity.type
_entity.pdbx_description
1 polymer ?
#
loop_
_entity_poly.entity_id
_entity_poly.type
_entity_poly.pdbx_seq_one_letter_code
_entity_poly.pdbx_strand_id
1 'polypeptide(L)'
;MMKNEKEKILMYGLTAGQENLVQERHSAAYEIVKTDCFTDILAIPAEMVVVNPEKMSVTEQKQMNEVFQHDNFTLILFTNEFDKEIMPNLKYWARFEDYMNRAAIEGNTFAYVKKLCDVRMAAYFPAGVPAFVNERYQQELQYIEECDGADALRLYYEFSIITKDKNVVFGTRWQGYNLFVRFLLGNSPLDPLPAYLYCPHCGYAEQIGDVAYGIDASTKNCPVCGKPLLARGYSLHPVFVWGSDAVKKTFGVRDEDFKCPSGLYPVLVDRIKELYAGCQVVPWLSSLFTENNEMERIGVCVLPKGKDLQKDFPQFVIQDKSGETGMDSWSLGAEENGIQAITLTSDRLPGAITEAKGDVDSDCIKQAEEKMKHITAKELICTGLLDEEELAALKAMPVVSRFQLTEALAVAVNSFGELGSTPWQETSYSLDPEKSFYTRETLYERLLELGLSETDAFKITSFVRKGKAYTKFGRGKWLQMVKDFSLPEDVVDFCQRYKYLCNRGHVLERLWLLTVYTVLGKELEKD
;
A
#
# COMPACT_ATOMS: atom_id res chain seq x y z
N MET A 1 26.36 23.29 -20.56
CA MET A 1 26.63 22.37 -19.46
C MET A 1 25.85 22.91 -18.26
N MET A 2 24.65 22.39 -18.00
CA MET A 2 23.94 22.68 -16.77
C MET A 2 24.67 21.93 -15.64
N LYS A 3 25.07 22.65 -14.59
CA LYS A 3 25.51 22.04 -13.36
C LYS A 3 24.32 21.19 -12.86
N ASN A 4 24.47 19.88 -12.78
CA ASN A 4 23.57 19.05 -11.99
C ASN A 4 23.71 19.54 -10.54
N GLU A 5 22.77 20.36 -10.09
CA GLU A 5 22.68 20.65 -8.68
C GLU A 5 22.36 19.35 -7.96
N LYS A 6 23.19 18.98 -7.01
CA LYS A 6 22.93 17.80 -6.16
C LYS A 6 21.67 18.06 -5.35
N GLU A 7 20.88 17.03 -5.15
CA GLU A 7 19.79 17.06 -4.19
C GLU A 7 20.33 17.30 -2.78
N LYS A 8 19.56 17.94 -1.91
CA LYS A 8 20.03 18.37 -0.59
C LYS A 8 19.61 17.41 0.51
N ILE A 9 20.51 17.23 1.46
CA ILE A 9 20.24 16.64 2.77
C ILE A 9 20.38 17.75 3.80
N LEU A 10 19.34 17.94 4.61
CA LEU A 10 19.39 18.84 5.78
C LEU A 10 19.71 18.05 7.05
N MET A 11 20.63 18.54 7.84
CA MET A 11 20.99 17.95 9.15
C MET A 11 20.64 18.93 10.27
N TYR A 12 19.96 18.42 11.32
CA TYR A 12 19.57 19.20 12.48
C TYR A 12 19.75 18.42 13.78
N GLY A 13 20.39 19.03 14.77
CA GLY A 13 20.53 18.48 16.13
C GLY A 13 21.43 17.26 16.24
N LEU A 14 22.27 16.97 15.24
CA LEU A 14 23.16 15.80 15.26
C LEU A 14 24.39 16.04 16.16
N THR A 15 24.98 14.93 16.65
CA THR A 15 26.31 14.95 17.24
C THR A 15 27.38 15.00 16.14
N ALA A 16 28.61 15.41 16.48
CA ALA A 16 29.69 15.44 15.51
C ALA A 16 29.98 14.05 14.88
N GLY A 17 29.81 12.96 15.64
CA GLY A 17 29.95 11.60 15.11
C GLY A 17 28.87 11.27 14.10
N GLN A 18 27.62 11.61 14.37
CA GLN A 18 26.49 11.43 13.47
C GLN A 18 26.62 12.27 12.20
N GLU A 19 27.06 13.53 12.32
CA GLU A 19 27.32 14.38 11.17
C GLU A 19 28.39 13.79 10.24
N ASN A 20 29.49 13.26 10.82
CA ASN A 20 30.53 12.60 10.04
C ASN A 20 30.00 11.38 9.29
N LEU A 21 29.15 10.55 9.91
CA LEU A 21 28.53 9.40 9.27
C LEU A 21 27.66 9.80 8.07
N VAL A 22 26.85 10.87 8.21
CA VAL A 22 26.04 11.40 7.10
C VAL A 22 26.96 11.91 5.98
N GLN A 23 28.03 12.63 6.32
CA GLN A 23 29.00 13.11 5.33
C GLN A 23 29.67 11.96 4.58
N GLU A 24 30.15 10.94 5.28
CA GLU A 24 30.80 9.78 4.67
C GLU A 24 29.89 9.02 3.70
N ARG A 25 28.64 8.84 4.09
CA ARG A 25 27.68 8.02 3.34
C ARG A 25 27.04 8.74 2.16
N HIS A 26 26.76 10.02 2.29
CA HIS A 26 25.88 10.73 1.36
C HIS A 26 26.53 11.85 0.56
N SER A 27 27.71 12.36 0.93
CA SER A 27 28.34 13.51 0.27
C SER A 27 28.68 13.26 -1.21
N ALA A 28 28.84 12.01 -1.62
CA ALA A 28 29.06 11.68 -3.01
C ALA A 28 27.84 11.97 -3.91
N ALA A 29 26.62 11.75 -3.39
CA ALA A 29 25.38 11.86 -4.14
C ALA A 29 24.62 13.16 -3.84
N TYR A 30 24.76 13.72 -2.62
CA TYR A 30 23.96 14.82 -2.12
C TYR A 30 24.82 16.03 -1.72
N GLU A 31 24.20 17.23 -1.73
CA GLU A 31 24.70 18.41 -1.05
C GLU A 31 24.22 18.37 0.39
N ILE A 32 25.14 18.29 1.36
CA ILE A 32 24.81 18.19 2.78
C ILE A 32 24.82 19.57 3.41
N VAL A 33 23.69 19.97 3.96
CA VAL A 33 23.48 21.28 4.58
C VAL A 33 23.18 21.08 6.07
N LYS A 34 24.05 21.60 6.92
CA LYS A 34 23.81 21.65 8.36
C LYS A 34 23.02 22.90 8.70
N THR A 35 22.05 22.77 9.58
CA THR A 35 21.33 23.89 10.17
C THR A 35 21.24 23.75 11.67
N ASP A 36 21.37 24.89 12.36
CA ASP A 36 21.16 25.00 13.80
C ASP A 36 19.79 25.62 14.13
N CYS A 37 18.98 25.88 13.11
CA CYS A 37 17.65 26.45 13.26
C CYS A 37 16.59 25.50 12.70
N PHE A 38 15.65 25.07 13.55
CA PHE A 38 14.57 24.17 13.15
C PHE A 38 13.70 24.75 12.02
N THR A 39 13.49 26.05 12.00
CA THR A 39 12.70 26.71 10.94
C THR A 39 13.29 26.55 9.55
N ASP A 40 14.59 26.31 9.43
CA ASP A 40 15.24 26.06 8.14
C ASP A 40 14.77 24.76 7.52
N ILE A 41 14.43 23.73 8.34
CA ILE A 41 13.85 22.48 7.87
C ILE A 41 12.54 22.73 7.14
N LEU A 42 11.77 23.72 7.60
CA LEU A 42 10.49 24.09 7.01
C LEU A 42 10.64 24.97 5.76
N ALA A 43 11.81 25.59 5.58
CA ALA A 43 12.05 26.61 4.56
C ALA A 43 12.91 26.12 3.40
N ILE A 44 13.90 25.26 3.66
CA ILE A 44 14.88 24.83 2.66
C ILE A 44 14.38 23.55 1.97
N PRO A 45 14.24 23.53 0.64
CA PRO A 45 13.92 22.32 -0.09
C PRO A 45 15.01 21.27 0.06
N ALA A 46 14.66 20.07 0.49
CA ALA A 46 15.57 18.95 0.62
C ALA A 46 14.89 17.62 0.22
N GLU A 47 15.67 16.69 -0.30
CA GLU A 47 15.20 15.34 -0.58
C GLU A 47 15.17 14.50 0.70
N MET A 48 16.07 14.82 1.61
CA MET A 48 16.26 14.08 2.85
C MET A 48 16.49 15.04 4.02
N VAL A 49 15.90 14.73 5.16
CA VAL A 49 16.11 15.44 6.43
C VAL A 49 16.62 14.46 7.47
N VAL A 50 17.72 14.79 8.09
CA VAL A 50 18.38 13.96 9.11
C VAL A 50 18.37 14.70 10.45
N VAL A 51 17.73 14.15 11.46
CA VAL A 51 17.58 14.76 12.77
C VAL A 51 17.87 13.79 13.91
N ASN A 52 18.26 14.34 15.04
CA ASN A 52 18.26 13.61 16.31
C ASN A 52 17.08 14.10 17.17
N PRO A 53 16.00 13.31 17.29
CA PRO A 53 14.81 13.74 18.03
C PRO A 53 15.07 14.02 19.51
N GLU A 54 16.09 13.39 20.12
CA GLU A 54 16.45 13.61 21.52
C GLU A 54 17.07 14.99 21.76
N LYS A 55 17.49 15.67 20.70
CA LYS A 55 17.99 17.04 20.71
C LYS A 55 16.92 18.09 20.38
N MET A 56 15.74 17.63 20.00
CA MET A 56 14.62 18.50 19.65
C MET A 56 13.72 18.73 20.85
N SER A 57 13.18 19.95 20.96
CA SER A 57 12.10 20.22 21.90
C SER A 57 10.82 19.45 21.51
N VAL A 58 9.92 19.26 22.48
CA VAL A 58 8.61 18.63 22.21
C VAL A 58 7.81 19.36 21.13
N THR A 59 7.93 20.68 21.08
CA THR A 59 7.27 21.50 20.05
C THR A 59 7.85 21.25 18.67
N GLU A 60 9.18 21.18 18.55
CA GLU A 60 9.86 20.87 17.29
C GLU A 60 9.58 19.45 16.82
N GLN A 61 9.52 18.47 17.73
CA GLN A 61 9.12 17.10 17.38
C GLN A 61 7.70 17.03 16.82
N LYS A 62 6.74 17.76 17.41
CA LYS A 62 5.37 17.86 16.88
C LYS A 62 5.34 18.50 15.51
N GLN A 63 6.02 19.65 15.35
CA GLN A 63 6.10 20.32 14.06
C GLN A 63 6.79 19.48 12.99
N MET A 64 7.85 18.74 13.35
CA MET A 64 8.51 17.80 12.44
C MET A 64 7.57 16.71 11.99
N ASN A 65 6.78 16.17 12.90
CA ASN A 65 5.78 15.16 12.58
C ASN A 65 4.71 15.69 11.60
N GLU A 66 4.19 16.88 11.84
CA GLU A 66 3.24 17.54 10.95
C GLU A 66 3.84 17.75 9.55
N VAL A 67 5.06 18.28 9.48
CA VAL A 67 5.76 18.50 8.20
C VAL A 67 6.04 17.20 7.49
N PHE A 68 6.46 16.15 8.21
CA PHE A 68 6.71 14.83 7.63
C PHE A 68 5.44 14.17 7.09
N GLN A 69 4.29 14.41 7.71
CA GLN A 69 3.01 13.91 7.21
C GLN A 69 2.57 14.62 5.92
N HIS A 70 2.89 15.91 5.77
CA HIS A 70 2.41 16.74 4.68
C HIS A 70 3.44 16.99 3.57
N ASP A 71 4.72 17.12 3.92
CA ASP A 71 5.80 17.47 2.99
C ASP A 71 6.72 16.25 2.79
N ASN A 72 6.59 15.55 1.71
CA ASN A 72 7.26 14.28 1.44
C ASN A 72 8.77 14.39 1.19
N PHE A 73 9.54 14.31 2.22
CA PHE A 73 10.98 14.06 2.19
C PHE A 73 11.32 12.74 2.91
N THR A 74 12.49 12.20 2.68
CA THR A 74 12.97 11.07 3.47
C THR A 74 13.47 11.59 4.80
N LEU A 75 12.87 11.16 5.91
CA LEU A 75 13.33 11.50 7.25
C LEU A 75 14.29 10.40 7.74
N ILE A 76 15.47 10.80 8.18
CA ILE A 76 16.44 9.93 8.85
C ILE A 76 16.58 10.43 10.29
N LEU A 77 16.48 9.52 11.23
CA LEU A 77 16.62 9.83 12.64
C LEU A 77 17.92 9.22 13.20
N PHE A 78 18.58 9.94 14.07
CA PHE A 78 19.62 9.42 14.94
C PHE A 78 19.16 9.49 16.38
N THR A 79 19.64 8.59 17.21
CA THR A 79 19.48 8.68 18.66
C THR A 79 20.83 8.93 19.32
N ASN A 80 20.82 9.40 20.57
CA ASN A 80 22.08 9.64 21.31
C ASN A 80 22.87 8.35 21.59
N GLU A 81 22.19 7.20 21.60
CA GLU A 81 22.78 5.90 21.93
C GLU A 81 23.38 5.19 20.72
N PHE A 82 22.99 5.58 19.50
CA PHE A 82 23.43 4.91 18.29
C PHE A 82 24.14 5.88 17.35
N ASP A 83 25.45 5.71 17.22
CA ASP A 83 26.23 6.34 16.14
C ASP A 83 25.96 5.68 14.76
N LYS A 84 24.78 5.13 14.57
CA LYS A 84 24.35 4.54 13.31
C LYS A 84 23.18 5.31 12.75
N GLU A 85 23.29 5.59 11.49
CA GLU A 85 22.19 6.14 10.69
C GLU A 85 21.07 5.12 10.63
N ILE A 86 19.94 5.51 11.15
CA ILE A 86 18.73 4.70 11.13
C ILE A 86 17.78 5.36 10.16
N MET A 87 17.47 4.69 9.07
CA MET A 87 16.47 5.14 8.14
C MET A 87 15.09 4.69 8.56
N PRO A 88 14.32 5.53 9.20
CA PRO A 88 12.92 5.28 9.28
C PRO A 88 12.25 6.04 8.15
N ASN A 89 12.06 5.41 7.08
CA ASN A 89 10.81 5.69 6.43
C ASN A 89 9.76 5.01 7.33
N LEU A 90 8.98 5.77 8.08
CA LEU A 90 7.90 5.25 8.93
C LEU A 90 6.94 4.32 8.19
N LYS A 91 7.03 4.26 6.87
CA LYS A 91 6.31 3.39 5.95
C LYS A 91 7.12 2.16 5.51
N TYR A 92 8.41 2.03 5.84
CA TYR A 92 9.28 0.95 5.37
C TYR A 92 9.89 0.12 6.50
N TRP A 93 9.23 0.06 7.63
CA TRP A 93 9.72 -0.55 8.86
C TRP A 93 9.78 -2.05 8.88
N ALA A 94 9.46 -2.74 7.84
CA ALA A 94 9.59 -4.18 7.83
C ALA A 94 10.62 -4.64 6.82
N ARG A 95 11.88 -4.62 7.17
CA ARG A 95 12.77 -5.61 6.60
C ARG A 95 12.52 -6.91 7.31
N PHE A 96 11.94 -7.86 6.60
CA PHE A 96 11.81 -9.25 7.03
C PHE A 96 13.15 -10.02 6.95
N GLU A 97 14.22 -9.41 6.53
CA GLU A 97 15.44 -10.08 6.08
C GLU A 97 16.08 -10.97 7.14
N ASP A 98 16.12 -10.54 8.39
CA ASP A 98 16.87 -11.26 9.42
C ASP A 98 16.02 -11.80 10.57
N TYR A 99 14.75 -11.56 10.53
CA TYR A 99 13.88 -11.79 11.68
C TYR A 99 13.14 -13.04 11.73
N MET A 100 12.74 -13.47 10.57
CA MET A 100 12.12 -14.75 10.48
C MET A 100 13.19 -15.71 10.94
N ASN A 101 13.16 -15.94 12.22
CA ASN A 101 13.93 -17.05 12.70
C ASN A 101 13.45 -18.25 11.90
N ARG A 102 14.10 -18.49 10.76
CA ARG A 102 13.74 -19.50 9.75
C ARG A 102 13.57 -20.88 10.39
N ALA A 103 14.11 -21.06 11.60
CA ALA A 103 13.91 -22.25 12.42
C ALA A 103 12.46 -22.41 12.96
N ALA A 104 11.67 -21.33 13.01
CA ALA A 104 10.28 -21.42 13.44
C ALA A 104 9.34 -21.84 12.29
N ILE A 105 9.83 -21.78 11.03
CA ILE A 105 9.09 -22.17 9.84
C ILE A 105 9.83 -23.37 9.24
N GLU A 106 9.37 -24.58 9.55
CA GLU A 106 9.94 -25.79 8.98
C GLU A 106 9.75 -25.83 7.46
N GLY A 107 10.85 -26.02 6.71
CA GLY A 107 10.84 -26.23 5.27
C GLY A 107 11.11 -24.99 4.41
N ASN A 108 11.05 -25.16 3.10
CA ASN A 108 11.22 -24.10 2.11
C ASN A 108 9.90 -23.36 1.90
N THR A 109 9.74 -22.20 2.55
CA THR A 109 8.52 -21.38 2.50
C THR A 109 8.20 -20.93 1.08
N PHE A 110 9.20 -20.60 0.27
CA PHE A 110 8.99 -20.22 -1.13
C PHE A 110 8.36 -21.38 -1.94
N ALA A 111 8.89 -22.59 -1.80
CA ALA A 111 8.32 -23.79 -2.46
C ALA A 111 6.89 -24.07 -1.99
N TYR A 112 6.59 -23.84 -0.71
CA TYR A 112 5.24 -23.97 -0.16
C TYR A 112 4.27 -22.96 -0.76
N VAL A 113 4.64 -21.67 -0.77
CA VAL A 113 3.84 -20.58 -1.37
C VAL A 113 3.61 -20.84 -2.85
N LYS A 114 4.67 -21.22 -3.59
CA LYS A 114 4.57 -21.57 -5.00
C LYS A 114 3.58 -22.72 -5.23
N LYS A 115 3.65 -23.78 -4.43
CA LYS A 115 2.74 -24.92 -4.53
C LYS A 115 1.27 -24.53 -4.33
N LEU A 116 1.00 -23.68 -3.34
CA LEU A 116 -0.36 -23.15 -3.12
C LEU A 116 -0.86 -22.38 -4.36
N CYS A 117 -0.01 -21.52 -4.92
CA CYS A 117 -0.34 -20.77 -6.12
C CYS A 117 -0.58 -21.68 -7.33
N ASP A 118 0.27 -22.69 -7.55
CA ASP A 118 0.12 -23.64 -8.67
C ASP A 118 -1.23 -24.37 -8.61
N VAL A 119 -1.65 -24.81 -7.43
CA VAL A 119 -2.97 -25.46 -7.22
C VAL A 119 -4.11 -24.51 -7.55
N ARG A 120 -4.04 -23.26 -7.06
CA ARG A 120 -5.06 -22.25 -7.33
C ARG A 120 -5.07 -21.82 -8.80
N MET A 121 -3.91 -21.71 -9.42
CA MET A 121 -3.76 -21.40 -10.84
C MET A 121 -4.47 -22.44 -11.69
N ALA A 122 -4.26 -23.74 -11.41
CA ALA A 122 -4.93 -24.83 -12.13
C ALA A 122 -6.46 -24.78 -11.95
N ALA A 123 -6.94 -24.45 -10.77
CA ALA A 123 -8.38 -24.28 -10.52
C ALA A 123 -8.97 -23.04 -11.24
N TYR A 124 -8.22 -21.95 -11.30
CA TYR A 124 -8.66 -20.70 -11.93
C TYR A 124 -8.62 -20.76 -13.47
N PHE A 125 -7.70 -21.57 -14.04
CA PHE A 125 -7.55 -21.79 -15.48
C PHE A 125 -7.72 -23.29 -15.84
N PRO A 126 -8.93 -23.86 -15.71
CA PRO A 126 -9.14 -25.30 -15.83
C PRO A 126 -8.83 -25.87 -17.23
N ALA A 127 -8.89 -25.04 -18.27
CA ALA A 127 -8.59 -25.46 -19.65
C ALA A 127 -7.15 -25.07 -20.11
N GLY A 128 -6.29 -24.71 -19.16
CA GLY A 128 -4.89 -24.33 -19.39
C GLY A 128 -4.62 -22.85 -19.11
N VAL A 129 -3.41 -22.60 -18.62
CA VAL A 129 -2.96 -21.24 -18.24
C VAL A 129 -2.52 -20.49 -19.49
N PRO A 130 -3.06 -19.29 -19.77
CA PRO A 130 -2.62 -18.46 -20.89
C PRO A 130 -1.14 -18.05 -20.77
N ALA A 131 -0.45 -17.90 -21.90
CA ALA A 131 0.99 -17.58 -21.92
C ALA A 131 1.32 -16.30 -21.15
N PHE A 132 0.57 -15.21 -21.37
CA PHE A 132 0.79 -13.93 -20.68
C PHE A 132 0.55 -14.01 -19.15
N VAL A 133 -0.35 -14.89 -18.71
CA VAL A 133 -0.58 -15.15 -17.28
C VAL A 133 0.61 -15.86 -16.68
N ASN A 134 1.09 -16.91 -17.36
CA ASN A 134 2.25 -17.66 -16.89
C ASN A 134 3.51 -16.79 -16.86
N GLU A 135 3.71 -15.94 -17.87
CA GLU A 135 4.83 -14.99 -17.91
C GLU A 135 4.78 -14.05 -16.68
N ARG A 136 3.64 -13.42 -16.41
CA ARG A 136 3.44 -12.58 -15.24
C ARG A 136 3.69 -13.34 -13.94
N TYR A 137 3.19 -14.56 -13.83
CA TYR A 137 3.39 -15.40 -12.65
C TYR A 137 4.86 -15.72 -12.40
N GLN A 138 5.63 -16.08 -13.43
CA GLN A 138 7.06 -16.35 -13.30
C GLN A 138 7.86 -15.09 -12.91
N GLN A 139 7.53 -13.94 -13.46
CA GLN A 139 8.14 -12.66 -13.08
C GLN A 139 7.89 -12.34 -11.60
N GLU A 140 6.66 -12.56 -11.11
CA GLU A 140 6.34 -12.34 -9.70
C GLU A 140 7.05 -13.32 -8.77
N LEU A 141 7.13 -14.60 -9.14
CA LEU A 141 7.88 -15.59 -8.37
C LEU A 141 9.35 -15.23 -8.25
N GLN A 142 9.98 -14.84 -9.37
CA GLN A 142 11.37 -14.38 -9.37
C GLN A 142 11.56 -13.18 -8.43
N TYR A 143 10.69 -12.19 -8.52
CA TYR A 143 10.74 -11.02 -7.64
C TYR A 143 10.59 -11.41 -6.16
N ILE A 144 9.64 -12.30 -5.83
CA ILE A 144 9.40 -12.76 -4.46
C ILE A 144 10.62 -13.49 -3.90
N GLU A 145 11.28 -14.30 -4.73
CA GLU A 145 12.51 -14.99 -4.35
C GLU A 145 13.67 -14.00 -4.14
N GLU A 146 13.87 -13.06 -5.06
CA GLU A 146 14.92 -12.03 -4.98
C GLU A 146 14.77 -11.12 -3.74
N CYS A 147 13.54 -10.83 -3.31
CA CYS A 147 13.28 -9.99 -2.14
C CYS A 147 13.02 -10.78 -0.86
N ASP A 148 13.16 -12.11 -0.87
CA ASP A 148 12.87 -13.01 0.26
C ASP A 148 11.47 -12.79 0.86
N GLY A 149 10.47 -12.57 -0.03
CA GLY A 149 9.11 -12.16 0.33
C GLY A 149 8.17 -13.32 0.69
N ALA A 150 8.61 -14.56 0.58
CA ALA A 150 7.73 -15.74 0.71
C ALA A 150 7.11 -15.88 2.11
N ASP A 151 7.85 -15.54 3.15
CA ASP A 151 7.39 -15.67 4.53
C ASP A 151 6.27 -14.67 4.84
N ALA A 152 6.35 -13.45 4.31
CA ALA A 152 5.27 -12.47 4.43
C ALA A 152 4.00 -12.96 3.71
N LEU A 153 4.14 -13.50 2.51
CA LEU A 153 3.02 -14.06 1.76
C LEU A 153 2.38 -15.25 2.47
N ARG A 154 3.18 -16.10 3.11
CA ARG A 154 2.67 -17.18 3.96
C ARG A 154 1.88 -16.64 5.15
N LEU A 155 2.38 -15.63 5.85
CA LEU A 155 1.67 -15.01 6.96
C LEU A 155 0.30 -14.48 6.53
N TYR A 156 0.23 -13.76 5.42
CA TYR A 156 -1.03 -13.26 4.89
C TYR A 156 -1.97 -14.38 4.42
N TYR A 157 -1.42 -15.46 3.87
CA TYR A 157 -2.21 -16.65 3.54
C TYR A 157 -2.86 -17.25 4.80
N GLU A 158 -2.11 -17.41 5.88
CA GLU A 158 -2.64 -17.89 7.17
C GLU A 158 -3.77 -16.95 7.70
N PHE A 159 -3.58 -15.64 7.57
CA PHE A 159 -4.63 -14.68 7.92
C PHE A 159 -5.88 -14.84 7.06
N SER A 160 -5.73 -15.09 5.77
CA SER A 160 -6.86 -15.33 4.88
C SER A 160 -7.63 -16.61 5.21
N ILE A 161 -6.96 -17.63 5.71
CA ILE A 161 -7.61 -18.86 6.22
C ILE A 161 -8.43 -18.54 7.48
N ILE A 162 -7.83 -17.86 8.45
CA ILE A 162 -8.50 -17.48 9.71
C ILE A 162 -9.75 -16.63 9.43
N THR A 163 -9.66 -15.66 8.53
CA THR A 163 -10.81 -14.80 8.19
C THR A 163 -11.94 -15.59 7.55
N LYS A 164 -11.63 -16.56 6.68
CA LYS A 164 -12.62 -17.47 6.11
C LYS A 164 -13.27 -18.34 7.16
N ASP A 165 -12.49 -18.95 8.05
CA ASP A 165 -12.99 -19.82 9.11
C ASP A 165 -13.89 -19.06 10.10
N LYS A 166 -13.71 -17.75 10.22
CA LYS A 166 -14.51 -16.87 11.05
C LYS A 166 -15.63 -16.15 10.31
N ASN A 167 -15.81 -16.42 9.01
CA ASN A 167 -16.79 -15.76 8.15
C ASN A 167 -16.69 -14.22 8.19
N VAL A 168 -15.48 -13.69 8.23
CA VAL A 168 -15.21 -12.24 8.22
C VAL A 168 -14.39 -11.83 7.04
N VAL A 169 -14.53 -10.58 6.62
CA VAL A 169 -13.67 -9.97 5.61
C VAL A 169 -12.52 -9.23 6.27
N PHE A 170 -11.46 -9.08 5.53
CA PHE A 170 -10.32 -8.22 5.87
C PHE A 170 -10.03 -7.27 4.73
N GLY A 171 -9.32 -6.22 5.04
CA GLY A 171 -8.70 -5.33 4.05
C GLY A 171 -7.19 -5.31 4.23
N THR A 172 -6.49 -4.89 3.20
CA THR A 172 -5.07 -4.60 3.30
C THR A 172 -4.81 -3.16 2.81
N ARG A 173 -3.81 -2.53 3.34
CA ARG A 173 -3.38 -1.22 2.89
C ARG A 173 -2.13 -1.43 2.03
N TRP A 174 -1.93 -0.62 0.98
CA TRP A 174 -0.77 -0.64 0.09
C TRP A 174 -0.94 -1.44 -1.21
N GLN A 175 0.19 -1.84 -1.78
CA GLN A 175 0.31 -2.21 -3.19
C GLN A 175 0.15 -3.72 -3.46
N GLY A 176 -0.14 -4.50 -2.43
CA GLY A 176 -0.21 -5.95 -2.54
C GLY A 176 -1.31 -6.46 -3.47
N TYR A 177 -2.34 -5.66 -3.71
CA TYR A 177 -3.36 -5.96 -4.72
C TYR A 177 -2.81 -6.05 -6.14
N ASN A 178 -1.63 -5.48 -6.40
CA ASN A 178 -1.00 -5.49 -7.70
C ASN A 178 -0.27 -6.80 -8.02
N LEU A 179 -0.20 -7.77 -7.08
CA LEU A 179 0.44 -9.07 -7.27
C LEU A 179 -0.58 -10.17 -7.53
N PHE A 180 -0.38 -10.89 -8.64
CA PHE A 180 -1.18 -12.05 -9.00
C PHE A 180 -1.00 -13.22 -8.02
N VAL A 181 0.21 -13.40 -7.49
CA VAL A 181 0.49 -14.37 -6.42
C VAL A 181 -0.41 -14.13 -5.19
N ARG A 182 -0.67 -12.88 -4.80
CA ARG A 182 -1.57 -12.58 -3.68
C ARG A 182 -3.02 -12.92 -3.98
N PHE A 183 -3.47 -12.68 -5.21
CA PHE A 183 -4.78 -13.14 -5.67
C PHE A 183 -4.88 -14.67 -5.61
N LEU A 184 -3.88 -15.38 -6.12
CA LEU A 184 -3.83 -16.85 -6.05
C LEU A 184 -3.83 -17.37 -4.61
N LEU A 185 -3.16 -16.72 -3.68
CA LEU A 185 -3.18 -17.09 -2.26
C LEU A 185 -4.52 -16.76 -1.56
N GLY A 186 -5.42 -16.03 -2.21
CA GLY A 186 -6.68 -15.58 -1.63
C GLY A 186 -6.52 -14.39 -0.67
N ASN A 187 -5.37 -13.70 -0.74
CA ASN A 187 -5.07 -12.50 0.03
C ASN A 187 -5.64 -11.23 -0.62
N SER A 188 -6.14 -11.35 -1.83
CA SER A 188 -6.84 -10.31 -2.58
C SER A 188 -8.00 -10.94 -3.34
N PRO A 189 -9.17 -10.31 -3.35
CA PRO A 189 -10.29 -10.73 -4.20
C PRO A 189 -10.15 -10.26 -5.65
N LEU A 190 -9.15 -9.40 -5.93
CA LEU A 190 -8.97 -8.73 -7.20
C LEU A 190 -7.94 -9.46 -8.06
N ASP A 191 -8.32 -9.89 -9.25
CA ASP A 191 -7.40 -10.39 -10.27
C ASP A 191 -6.61 -9.20 -10.86
N PRO A 192 -5.30 -9.05 -10.58
CA PRO A 192 -4.54 -7.87 -10.99
C PRO A 192 -4.09 -7.88 -12.46
N LEU A 193 -4.36 -8.95 -13.18
CA LEU A 193 -3.96 -9.08 -14.58
C LEU A 193 -4.57 -7.96 -15.43
N PRO A 194 -3.96 -7.59 -16.57
CA PRO A 194 -4.61 -6.75 -17.57
C PRO A 194 -6.00 -7.32 -17.93
N ALA A 195 -6.94 -6.46 -18.32
CA ALA A 195 -8.26 -6.92 -18.74
C ALA A 195 -8.14 -7.98 -19.85
N TYR A 196 -8.82 -9.11 -19.70
CA TYR A 196 -8.76 -10.22 -20.65
C TYR A 196 -10.05 -11.05 -20.70
N LEU A 197 -10.21 -11.77 -21.80
CA LEU A 197 -11.24 -12.79 -21.99
C LEU A 197 -10.59 -14.17 -21.91
N TYR A 198 -11.27 -15.12 -21.25
CA TYR A 198 -10.82 -16.50 -21.10
C TYR A 198 -11.95 -17.49 -21.34
N CYS A 199 -11.67 -18.54 -22.09
CA CYS A 199 -12.59 -19.66 -22.28
C CYS A 199 -12.28 -20.82 -21.33
N PRO A 200 -13.14 -21.13 -20.35
CA PRO A 200 -12.89 -22.23 -19.41
C PRO A 200 -13.03 -23.61 -20.05
N HIS A 201 -13.49 -23.70 -21.31
CA HIS A 201 -13.71 -24.97 -22.01
C HIS A 201 -12.56 -25.37 -22.94
N CYS A 202 -11.92 -24.40 -23.60
CA CYS A 202 -10.86 -24.70 -24.56
C CYS A 202 -9.53 -23.98 -24.32
N GLY A 203 -9.45 -23.14 -23.29
CA GLY A 203 -8.24 -22.41 -22.94
C GLY A 203 -7.94 -21.18 -23.80
N TYR A 204 -8.81 -20.84 -24.78
CA TYR A 204 -8.65 -19.60 -25.54
C TYR A 204 -8.61 -18.40 -24.61
N ALA A 205 -7.65 -17.50 -24.82
CA ALA A 205 -7.54 -16.26 -24.06
C ALA A 205 -7.03 -15.13 -24.95
N GLU A 206 -7.55 -13.93 -24.72
CA GLU A 206 -7.08 -12.69 -25.35
C GLU A 206 -7.09 -11.54 -24.36
N GLN A 207 -6.05 -10.70 -24.38
CA GLN A 207 -6.05 -9.43 -23.66
C GLN A 207 -6.91 -8.42 -24.43
N ILE A 208 -7.65 -7.58 -23.71
CA ILE A 208 -8.52 -6.56 -24.27
C ILE A 208 -8.02 -5.18 -23.83
N GLY A 209 -7.81 -4.29 -24.81
CA GLY A 209 -7.26 -2.96 -24.55
C GLY A 209 -8.28 -1.82 -24.58
N ASP A 210 -9.54 -2.12 -24.90
CA ASP A 210 -10.62 -1.15 -25.02
C ASP A 210 -11.34 -0.86 -23.69
N VAL A 211 -11.04 -1.62 -22.65
CA VAL A 211 -11.55 -1.43 -21.28
C VAL A 211 -10.45 -1.59 -20.26
N ALA A 212 -10.49 -0.82 -19.18
CA ALA A 212 -9.55 -0.93 -18.08
C ALA A 212 -9.81 -2.18 -17.22
N TYR A 213 -11.07 -2.57 -17.06
CA TYR A 213 -11.46 -3.75 -16.28
C TYR A 213 -12.18 -4.76 -17.17
N GLY A 214 -11.77 -6.03 -17.07
CA GLY A 214 -12.44 -7.09 -17.80
C GLY A 214 -13.94 -7.17 -17.51
N ILE A 215 -14.37 -6.89 -16.28
CA ILE A 215 -15.79 -6.88 -15.90
C ILE A 215 -16.63 -5.79 -16.59
N ASP A 216 -16.01 -4.78 -17.17
CA ASP A 216 -16.68 -3.74 -17.98
C ASP A 216 -16.76 -4.13 -19.47
N ALA A 217 -16.13 -5.24 -19.87
CA ALA A 217 -16.16 -5.70 -21.26
C ALA A 217 -17.51 -6.29 -21.66
N SER A 218 -17.85 -6.13 -22.93
CA SER A 218 -19.02 -6.78 -23.51
C SER A 218 -18.84 -8.31 -23.50
N THR A 219 -19.89 -9.03 -23.14
CA THR A 219 -19.90 -10.51 -23.20
C THR A 219 -19.76 -10.99 -24.65
N LYS A 220 -18.83 -11.93 -24.88
CA LYS A 220 -18.56 -12.52 -26.20
C LYS A 220 -18.55 -14.05 -26.08
N ASN A 221 -18.82 -14.71 -27.21
CA ASN A 221 -18.59 -16.14 -27.32
C ASN A 221 -17.18 -16.43 -27.83
N CYS A 222 -16.62 -17.54 -27.38
CA CYS A 222 -15.30 -18.00 -27.78
C CYS A 222 -15.26 -18.25 -29.31
N PRO A 223 -14.31 -17.66 -30.03
CA PRO A 223 -14.19 -17.86 -31.47
C PRO A 223 -13.77 -19.28 -31.85
N VAL A 224 -13.21 -20.06 -30.89
CA VAL A 224 -12.74 -21.42 -31.11
C VAL A 224 -13.84 -22.46 -30.87
N CYS A 225 -14.57 -22.36 -29.75
CA CYS A 225 -15.54 -23.40 -29.36
C CYS A 225 -16.98 -22.89 -29.22
N GLY A 226 -17.25 -21.62 -29.45
CA GLY A 226 -18.58 -21.03 -29.39
C GLY A 226 -19.17 -20.86 -27.99
N LYS A 227 -18.46 -21.26 -26.93
CA LYS A 227 -18.95 -21.13 -25.54
C LYS A 227 -18.73 -19.71 -25.01
N PRO A 228 -19.49 -19.26 -23.99
CA PRO A 228 -19.29 -17.94 -23.39
C PRO A 228 -17.88 -17.78 -22.83
N LEU A 229 -17.30 -16.60 -23.05
CA LEU A 229 -16.02 -16.19 -22.47
C LEU A 229 -16.24 -15.57 -21.08
N LEU A 230 -15.28 -15.80 -20.20
CA LEU A 230 -15.20 -15.10 -18.92
C LEU A 230 -14.34 -13.84 -19.08
N ALA A 231 -14.87 -12.71 -18.69
CA ALA A 231 -14.16 -11.44 -18.70
C ALA A 231 -13.56 -11.17 -17.32
N ARG A 232 -12.25 -10.94 -17.23
CA ARG A 232 -11.44 -10.90 -16.02
C ARG A 232 -10.38 -9.82 -16.09
N GLY A 233 -9.72 -9.56 -14.94
CA GLY A 233 -8.60 -8.64 -14.82
C GLY A 233 -9.01 -7.20 -14.50
N TYR A 234 -8.26 -6.57 -13.59
CA TYR A 234 -8.47 -5.19 -13.13
C TYR A 234 -7.31 -4.26 -13.51
N SER A 235 -6.39 -4.72 -14.35
CA SER A 235 -5.25 -3.93 -14.86
C SER A 235 -4.45 -3.24 -13.75
N LEU A 236 -4.01 -4.02 -12.75
CA LEU A 236 -3.16 -3.53 -11.67
C LEU A 236 -1.70 -3.81 -11.98
N HIS A 237 -0.91 -2.74 -12.13
CA HIS A 237 0.47 -2.85 -12.56
C HIS A 237 1.42 -3.29 -11.43
N PRO A 238 2.22 -4.35 -11.61
CA PRO A 238 3.15 -4.84 -10.60
C PRO A 238 4.31 -3.90 -10.34
N VAL A 239 4.61 -2.99 -11.28
CA VAL A 239 5.65 -1.98 -11.14
C VAL A 239 5.53 -1.16 -9.85
N PHE A 240 4.33 -1.00 -9.33
CA PHE A 240 4.11 -0.31 -8.05
C PHE A 240 4.53 -1.13 -6.84
N VAL A 241 4.74 -2.42 -6.99
CA VAL A 241 5.26 -3.31 -5.93
C VAL A 241 6.77 -3.44 -6.05
N TRP A 242 7.28 -3.87 -7.19
CA TRP A 242 8.72 -4.16 -7.35
C TRP A 242 9.54 -3.00 -7.93
N GLY A 243 8.90 -1.93 -8.39
CA GLY A 243 9.60 -0.85 -9.06
C GLY A 243 9.94 -1.16 -10.51
N SER A 244 10.60 -0.24 -11.17
CA SER A 244 11.18 -0.45 -12.50
C SER A 244 12.60 -1.01 -12.39
N ASP A 245 13.15 -1.53 -13.50
CA ASP A 245 14.53 -2.06 -13.55
C ASP A 245 15.59 -1.07 -13.04
N ALA A 246 15.34 0.24 -13.17
CA ALA A 246 16.25 1.27 -12.71
C ALA A 246 16.04 1.65 -11.22
N VAL A 247 14.87 1.32 -10.64
CA VAL A 247 14.50 1.66 -9.25
C VAL A 247 13.79 0.45 -8.64
N LYS A 248 14.54 -0.59 -8.34
CA LYS A 248 13.98 -1.78 -7.68
C LYS A 248 13.54 -1.46 -6.25
N LYS A 249 12.30 -1.77 -5.95
CA LYS A 249 11.80 -1.80 -4.58
C LYS A 249 11.98 -3.19 -4.01
N THR A 250 12.84 -3.32 -3.02
CA THR A 250 13.14 -4.60 -2.38
C THR A 250 12.08 -5.05 -1.37
N PHE A 251 11.09 -4.20 -1.04
CA PHE A 251 10.22 -4.42 0.13
C PHE A 251 8.72 -4.41 -0.12
N GLY A 252 8.27 -4.25 -1.37
CA GLY A 252 6.84 -4.07 -1.66
C GLY A 252 5.92 -5.24 -1.29
N VAL A 253 6.47 -6.46 -1.14
CA VAL A 253 5.71 -7.65 -0.68
C VAL A 253 5.52 -7.65 0.84
N ARG A 254 6.39 -6.96 1.57
CA ARG A 254 6.50 -6.99 3.03
C ARG A 254 5.82 -5.82 3.72
N ASP A 255 5.64 -4.71 2.99
CA ASP A 255 5.05 -3.48 3.50
C ASP A 255 3.52 -3.54 3.43
N GLU A 256 2.90 -4.35 4.28
CA GLU A 256 1.46 -4.49 4.28
C GLU A 256 0.85 -4.21 5.65
N ASP A 257 -0.16 -3.37 5.64
CA ASP A 257 -1.04 -3.18 6.78
C ASP A 257 -2.22 -4.13 6.64
N PHE A 258 -2.39 -5.04 7.57
CA PHE A 258 -3.54 -5.93 7.61
C PHE A 258 -4.66 -5.28 8.43
N LYS A 259 -5.80 -5.05 7.80
CA LYS A 259 -6.96 -4.41 8.41
C LYS A 259 -8.02 -5.45 8.71
N CYS A 260 -8.41 -5.57 9.96
CA CYS A 260 -9.37 -6.56 10.39
C CYS A 260 -10.41 -5.97 11.35
N PRO A 261 -11.55 -6.65 11.58
CA PRO A 261 -12.43 -6.33 12.71
C PRO A 261 -11.68 -6.45 14.03
N SER A 262 -11.92 -5.55 14.96
CA SER A 262 -11.23 -5.51 16.27
C SER A 262 -11.28 -6.84 17.04
N GLY A 263 -12.39 -7.55 16.95
CA GLY A 263 -12.55 -8.88 17.56
C GLY A 263 -11.65 -9.98 16.97
N LEU A 264 -11.09 -9.78 15.77
CA LEU A 264 -10.19 -10.74 15.15
C LEU A 264 -8.73 -10.56 15.59
N TYR A 265 -8.36 -9.38 16.07
CA TYR A 265 -7.00 -9.05 16.48
C TYR A 265 -6.35 -10.10 17.40
N PRO A 266 -6.98 -10.52 18.52
CA PRO A 266 -6.38 -11.52 19.41
C PRO A 266 -6.08 -12.85 18.71
N VAL A 267 -7.00 -13.29 17.84
CA VAL A 267 -6.86 -14.56 17.10
C VAL A 267 -5.67 -14.52 16.13
N LEU A 268 -5.48 -13.39 15.44
CA LEU A 268 -4.35 -13.19 14.55
C LEU A 268 -3.03 -13.12 15.32
N VAL A 269 -3.02 -12.44 16.47
CA VAL A 269 -1.84 -12.39 17.35
C VAL A 269 -1.46 -13.78 17.87
N ASP A 270 -2.43 -14.58 18.27
CA ASP A 270 -2.16 -15.96 18.71
C ASP A 270 -1.62 -16.82 17.57
N ARG A 271 -2.13 -16.64 16.35
CA ARG A 271 -1.55 -17.30 15.17
C ARG A 271 -0.13 -16.87 14.87
N ILE A 272 0.20 -15.60 15.03
CA ILE A 272 1.58 -15.10 14.92
C ILE A 272 2.47 -15.79 15.96
N LYS A 273 2.04 -15.90 17.22
CA LYS A 273 2.81 -16.58 18.27
C LYS A 273 3.06 -18.07 17.93
N GLU A 274 2.08 -18.74 17.33
CA GLU A 274 2.24 -20.13 16.87
C GLU A 274 3.26 -20.25 15.74
N LEU A 275 3.17 -19.38 14.73
CA LEU A 275 4.08 -19.37 13.57
C LEU A 275 5.52 -19.03 13.98
N TYR A 276 5.67 -18.18 14.98
CA TYR A 276 6.96 -17.73 15.51
C TYR A 276 7.27 -18.35 16.88
N ALA A 277 7.04 -19.66 17.02
CA ALA A 277 7.26 -20.37 18.26
C ALA A 277 8.68 -20.19 18.80
N GLY A 278 8.78 -19.76 20.07
CA GLY A 278 10.06 -19.45 20.75
C GLY A 278 10.55 -18.02 20.55
N CYS A 279 9.80 -17.18 19.83
CA CYS A 279 9.98 -15.75 19.76
C CYS A 279 9.03 -15.05 20.74
N GLN A 280 9.44 -13.93 21.31
CA GLN A 280 8.53 -13.06 22.05
C GLN A 280 7.75 -12.20 21.03
N VAL A 281 6.44 -12.16 21.17
CA VAL A 281 5.54 -11.30 20.40
C VAL A 281 4.98 -10.24 21.33
N VAL A 282 5.25 -8.98 21.04
CA VAL A 282 4.89 -7.83 21.88
C VAL A 282 4.02 -6.83 21.14
N PRO A 283 3.18 -6.05 21.82
CA PRO A 283 2.43 -4.97 21.19
C PRO A 283 3.34 -3.97 20.52
N TRP A 284 2.95 -3.49 19.34
CA TRP A 284 3.58 -2.36 18.66
C TRP A 284 2.71 -1.13 18.88
N LEU A 285 3.22 -0.16 19.65
CA LEU A 285 2.48 0.99 20.16
C LEU A 285 2.98 2.27 19.48
N SER A 286 2.06 3.17 19.16
CA SER A 286 2.37 4.48 18.59
C SER A 286 1.72 5.59 19.40
N SER A 287 2.50 6.59 19.80
CA SER A 287 2.01 7.83 20.40
C SER A 287 1.71 8.95 19.41
N LEU A 288 1.98 8.71 18.10
CA LEU A 288 1.99 9.76 17.08
C LEU A 288 0.64 10.17 16.53
N PHE A 289 -0.35 9.32 16.70
CA PHE A 289 -1.62 9.46 15.96
C PHE A 289 -2.81 9.74 16.86
N THR A 290 -2.60 10.06 18.12
CA THR A 290 -3.71 10.31 19.05
C THR A 290 -3.77 11.77 19.49
N GLU A 291 -4.92 12.40 19.30
CA GLU A 291 -5.20 13.76 19.76
C GLU A 291 -5.06 13.94 21.28
N ASN A 292 -5.12 12.83 22.06
CA ASN A 292 -5.16 12.82 23.53
C ASN A 292 -3.89 12.29 24.21
N ASN A 293 -2.76 12.14 23.51
CA ASN A 293 -1.56 11.44 24.01
C ASN A 293 -1.86 9.99 24.47
N GLU A 294 -2.85 9.34 23.90
CA GLU A 294 -3.08 7.92 24.07
C GLU A 294 -2.24 7.15 23.07
N MET A 295 -1.63 6.04 23.51
CA MET A 295 -0.90 5.18 22.59
C MET A 295 -1.89 4.33 21.82
N GLU A 296 -1.73 4.30 20.50
CA GLU A 296 -2.50 3.43 19.64
C GLU A 296 -1.72 2.15 19.38
N ARG A 297 -2.38 1.02 19.46
CA ARG A 297 -1.83 -0.26 19.04
C ARG A 297 -1.95 -0.36 17.52
N ILE A 298 -0.80 -0.33 16.85
CA ILE A 298 -0.72 -0.38 15.38
C ILE A 298 -0.35 -1.78 14.86
N GLY A 299 -0.07 -2.71 15.77
CA GLY A 299 0.27 -4.08 15.41
C GLY A 299 1.01 -4.83 16.51
N VAL A 300 1.88 -5.72 16.08
CA VAL A 300 2.79 -6.47 16.96
C VAL A 300 4.21 -6.47 16.41
N CYS A 301 5.17 -6.63 17.31
CA CYS A 301 6.56 -6.88 16.97
C CYS A 301 6.95 -8.30 17.40
N VAL A 302 7.62 -9.02 16.51
CA VAL A 302 8.19 -10.34 16.77
C VAL A 302 9.69 -10.16 17.01
N LEU A 303 10.16 -10.56 18.19
CA LEU A 303 11.57 -10.47 18.56
C LEU A 303 12.34 -11.70 18.06
N PRO A 304 13.66 -11.59 17.86
CA PRO A 304 14.49 -12.75 17.53
C PRO A 304 14.36 -13.85 18.59
N LYS A 305 14.50 -15.09 18.17
CA LYS A 305 14.31 -16.25 19.04
C LYS A 305 15.19 -16.21 20.29
N GLY A 306 14.56 -16.39 21.43
CA GLY A 306 15.24 -16.38 22.74
C GLY A 306 15.60 -14.99 23.25
N LYS A 307 15.16 -13.92 22.56
CA LYS A 307 15.31 -12.53 23.00
C LYS A 307 14.07 -12.06 23.75
N ASP A 308 14.29 -11.12 24.68
CA ASP A 308 13.25 -10.50 25.51
C ASP A 308 13.31 -8.98 25.37
N LEU A 309 12.13 -8.33 25.24
CA LEU A 309 12.05 -6.90 24.97
C LEU A 309 12.70 -6.07 26.07
N GLN A 310 12.36 -6.35 27.33
CA GLN A 310 12.83 -5.54 28.46
C GLN A 310 14.32 -5.76 28.77
N LYS A 311 14.79 -6.97 28.54
CA LYS A 311 16.16 -7.38 28.87
C LYS A 311 17.15 -7.07 27.75
N ASP A 312 16.80 -7.41 26.51
CA ASP A 312 17.72 -7.33 25.37
C ASP A 312 17.56 -6.02 24.58
N PHE A 313 16.38 -5.37 24.68
CA PHE A 313 16.03 -4.17 23.92
C PHE A 313 15.36 -3.09 24.79
N PRO A 314 15.88 -2.75 25.98
CA PRO A 314 15.25 -1.81 26.90
C PRO A 314 15.02 -0.42 26.30
N GLN A 315 15.83 -0.03 25.31
CA GLN A 315 15.73 1.23 24.58
C GLN A 315 14.48 1.36 23.71
N PHE A 316 13.82 0.24 23.39
CA PHE A 316 12.61 0.21 22.56
C PHE A 316 11.35 0.04 23.39
N VAL A 317 11.49 -0.09 24.70
CA VAL A 317 10.35 -0.32 25.61
C VAL A 317 9.55 0.95 25.79
N ILE A 318 8.25 0.83 25.61
CA ILE A 318 7.28 1.87 25.93
C ILE A 318 6.14 1.25 26.73
N GLN A 319 5.48 2.05 27.57
CA GLN A 319 4.34 1.62 28.34
C GLN A 319 3.17 2.58 28.12
N ASP A 320 2.00 2.04 27.82
CA ASP A 320 0.80 2.84 27.70
C ASP A 320 0.21 3.25 29.06
N LYS A 321 -0.85 4.06 29.07
CA LYS A 321 -1.52 4.52 30.28
C LYS A 321 -2.20 3.39 31.05
N SER A 322 -2.51 2.27 30.41
CA SER A 322 -3.10 1.07 31.05
C SER A 322 -2.04 0.22 31.77
N GLY A 323 -0.76 0.52 31.55
CA GLY A 323 0.38 -0.26 32.03
C GLY A 323 0.78 -1.39 31.08
N GLU A 324 0.21 -1.46 29.88
CA GLU A 324 0.63 -2.41 28.87
C GLU A 324 2.03 -2.02 28.36
N THR A 325 2.94 -2.99 28.38
CA THR A 325 4.31 -2.81 27.88
C THR A 325 4.39 -3.31 26.45
N GLY A 326 4.94 -2.51 25.58
CA GLY A 326 5.13 -2.82 24.17
C GLY A 326 6.37 -2.18 23.60
N MET A 327 6.50 -2.27 22.30
CA MET A 327 7.57 -1.66 21.53
C MET A 327 7.09 -0.35 20.92
N ASP A 328 7.93 0.70 21.04
CA ASP A 328 7.64 1.99 20.43
C ASP A 328 7.70 1.93 18.90
N SER A 329 6.72 2.50 18.24
CA SER A 329 6.68 2.62 16.77
C SER A 329 7.83 3.48 16.20
N TRP A 330 8.45 4.30 17.04
CA TRP A 330 9.65 5.06 16.74
C TRP A 330 10.95 4.35 17.06
N SER A 331 10.90 3.05 17.37
CA SER A 331 12.08 2.27 17.70
C SER A 331 13.00 2.14 16.49
N LEU A 332 13.91 3.08 16.38
CA LEU A 332 14.89 3.15 15.31
C LEU A 332 15.91 2.01 15.47
N GLY A 333 16.23 1.34 14.36
CA GLY A 333 17.14 0.20 14.38
C GLY A 333 16.52 -1.09 14.92
N ALA A 334 15.21 -1.15 15.10
CA ALA A 334 14.53 -2.40 15.44
C ALA A 334 14.84 -3.49 14.40
N GLU A 335 14.79 -3.14 13.14
CA GLU A 335 15.13 -4.03 12.03
C GLU A 335 16.57 -4.50 12.07
N GLU A 336 17.52 -3.61 12.33
CA GLU A 336 18.95 -3.96 12.45
C GLU A 336 19.21 -4.94 13.61
N ASN A 337 18.33 -4.97 14.60
CA ASN A 337 18.36 -5.89 15.73
C ASN A 337 17.54 -7.16 15.51
N GLY A 338 17.06 -7.37 14.30
CA GLY A 338 16.32 -8.54 13.98
C GLY A 338 14.86 -8.54 14.50
N ILE A 339 14.22 -7.42 14.77
CA ILE A 339 12.85 -7.31 15.24
C ILE A 339 11.90 -7.08 14.06
N GLN A 340 10.90 -7.90 13.92
CA GLN A 340 9.89 -7.80 12.86
C GLN A 340 8.65 -7.08 13.34
N ALA A 341 8.25 -6.03 12.64
CA ALA A 341 6.97 -5.37 12.84
C ALA A 341 5.91 -5.93 11.89
N ILE A 342 4.73 -6.22 12.41
CA ILE A 342 3.56 -6.67 11.66
C ILE A 342 2.41 -5.72 11.99
N THR A 343 1.98 -4.94 11.00
CA THR A 343 0.89 -3.99 11.17
C THR A 343 -0.45 -4.72 11.16
N LEU A 344 -1.20 -4.59 12.24
CA LEU A 344 -2.55 -5.09 12.41
C LEU A 344 -3.41 -3.94 12.91
N THR A 345 -4.24 -3.39 12.05
CA THR A 345 -5.11 -2.26 12.39
C THR A 345 -6.59 -2.65 12.33
N SER A 346 -7.40 -2.02 13.15
CA SER A 346 -8.85 -2.08 12.99
C SER A 346 -9.29 -1.11 11.90
N ASP A 347 -10.23 -1.53 11.06
CA ASP A 347 -10.83 -0.66 10.04
C ASP A 347 -12.35 -0.68 10.20
N ARG A 348 -12.96 0.51 10.00
CA ARG A 348 -14.40 0.69 10.15
C ARG A 348 -15.20 -0.17 9.19
N LEU A 349 -14.74 -0.35 7.96
CA LEU A 349 -15.52 -1.04 6.94
C LEU A 349 -15.59 -2.56 7.16
N PRO A 350 -14.47 -3.29 7.37
CA PRO A 350 -14.54 -4.69 7.82
C PRO A 350 -15.33 -4.87 9.12
N GLY A 351 -15.24 -3.93 10.05
CA GLY A 351 -16.03 -3.92 11.28
C GLY A 351 -17.53 -3.84 11.00
N ALA A 352 -17.96 -2.87 10.19
CA ALA A 352 -19.36 -2.69 9.83
C ALA A 352 -19.95 -3.90 9.08
N ILE A 353 -19.17 -4.55 8.21
CA ILE A 353 -19.57 -5.77 7.52
C ILE A 353 -19.83 -6.89 8.54
N THR A 354 -18.93 -7.06 9.50
CA THR A 354 -19.06 -8.07 10.56
C THR A 354 -20.27 -7.80 11.46
N GLU A 355 -20.52 -6.54 11.78
CA GLU A 355 -21.65 -6.11 12.64
C GLU A 355 -23.01 -6.22 11.93
N ALA A 356 -23.05 -6.18 10.61
CA ALA A 356 -24.27 -6.34 9.82
C ALA A 356 -24.92 -7.74 9.97
N LYS A 357 -24.34 -8.61 10.78
CA LYS A 357 -24.86 -9.94 11.19
C LYS A 357 -25.04 -10.97 10.08
N GLY A 358 -24.50 -10.72 8.92
CA GLY A 358 -24.40 -11.73 7.85
C GLY A 358 -23.06 -12.46 7.91
N ASP A 359 -23.09 -13.78 7.79
CA ASP A 359 -21.87 -14.55 7.58
C ASP A 359 -21.30 -14.26 6.20
N VAL A 360 -20.08 -13.78 6.14
CA VAL A 360 -19.36 -13.62 4.88
C VAL A 360 -18.81 -14.99 4.45
N ASP A 361 -19.71 -15.89 4.16
CA ASP A 361 -19.36 -17.23 3.69
C ASP A 361 -18.98 -17.25 2.19
N SER A 362 -18.71 -18.44 1.69
CA SER A 362 -18.32 -18.64 0.28
C SER A 362 -19.42 -18.23 -0.71
N ASP A 363 -20.67 -18.28 -0.31
CA ASP A 363 -21.80 -17.94 -1.18
C ASP A 363 -22.01 -16.43 -1.21
N CYS A 364 -21.85 -15.74 -0.09
CA CYS A 364 -21.79 -14.28 -0.04
C CYS A 364 -20.66 -13.74 -0.93
N ILE A 365 -19.46 -14.33 -0.86
CA ILE A 365 -18.33 -13.93 -1.71
C ILE A 365 -18.65 -14.11 -3.20
N LYS A 366 -19.23 -15.24 -3.62
CA LYS A 366 -19.65 -15.45 -5.02
C LYS A 366 -20.73 -14.46 -5.47
N GLN A 367 -21.69 -14.15 -4.61
CA GLN A 367 -22.69 -13.14 -4.90
C GLN A 367 -22.06 -11.74 -5.02
N ALA A 368 -21.07 -11.41 -4.20
CA ALA A 368 -20.36 -10.16 -4.29
C ALA A 368 -19.50 -10.07 -5.58
N GLU A 369 -18.83 -11.16 -5.99
CA GLU A 369 -18.10 -11.24 -7.26
C GLU A 369 -19.04 -11.01 -8.45
N GLU A 370 -20.22 -11.60 -8.44
CA GLU A 370 -21.21 -11.37 -9.49
C GLU A 370 -21.77 -9.95 -9.42
N LYS A 371 -22.01 -9.44 -8.22
CA LYS A 371 -22.51 -8.08 -8.01
C LYS A 371 -21.52 -7.00 -8.46
N MET A 372 -20.22 -7.22 -8.29
CA MET A 372 -19.17 -6.30 -8.77
C MET A 372 -19.29 -5.97 -10.26
N LYS A 373 -19.79 -6.89 -11.08
CA LYS A 373 -19.94 -6.70 -12.53
C LYS A 373 -20.98 -5.61 -12.89
N HIS A 374 -21.91 -5.31 -11.98
CA HIS A 374 -23.02 -4.38 -12.24
C HIS A 374 -23.43 -3.51 -11.04
N ILE A 375 -22.56 -3.41 -10.02
CA ILE A 375 -22.75 -2.48 -8.91
C ILE A 375 -22.84 -1.03 -9.43
N THR A 376 -23.72 -0.26 -8.85
CA THR A 376 -23.99 1.12 -9.26
C THR A 376 -23.65 2.12 -8.15
N ALA A 377 -23.38 3.37 -8.52
CA ALA A 377 -23.19 4.45 -7.56
C ALA A 377 -24.39 4.60 -6.60
N LYS A 378 -25.63 4.42 -7.12
CA LYS A 378 -26.84 4.49 -6.30
C LYS A 378 -26.85 3.43 -5.20
N GLU A 379 -26.46 2.21 -5.50
CA GLU A 379 -26.41 1.13 -4.50
C GLU A 379 -25.35 1.39 -3.44
N LEU A 380 -24.19 1.91 -3.82
CA LEU A 380 -23.15 2.32 -2.86
C LEU A 380 -23.63 3.45 -1.95
N ILE A 381 -24.31 4.46 -2.50
CA ILE A 381 -24.91 5.55 -1.73
C ILE A 381 -25.89 5.02 -0.69
N CYS A 382 -26.69 4.00 -1.04
CA CYS A 382 -27.66 3.41 -0.13
C CYS A 382 -27.03 2.60 1.02
N THR A 383 -25.74 2.27 0.98
CA THR A 383 -25.08 1.57 2.10
C THR A 383 -24.99 2.41 3.38
N GLY A 384 -24.96 3.73 3.26
CA GLY A 384 -24.72 4.65 4.38
C GLY A 384 -23.30 4.60 4.96
N LEU A 385 -22.37 3.90 4.29
CA LEU A 385 -20.98 3.73 4.72
C LEU A 385 -19.99 4.66 4.02
N LEU A 386 -20.47 5.43 3.05
CA LEU A 386 -19.67 6.45 2.37
C LEU A 386 -19.51 7.66 3.27
N ASP A 387 -18.33 8.25 3.20
CA ASP A 387 -18.12 9.57 3.80
C ASP A 387 -18.71 10.69 2.91
N GLU A 388 -18.61 11.94 3.40
CA GLU A 388 -19.21 13.08 2.73
C GLU A 388 -18.57 13.34 1.35
N GLU A 389 -17.26 13.14 1.23
CA GLU A 389 -16.51 13.34 0.00
C GLU A 389 -16.81 12.24 -1.03
N GLU A 390 -16.86 10.98 -0.62
CA GLU A 390 -17.26 9.87 -1.48
C GLU A 390 -18.69 10.05 -2.00
N LEU A 391 -19.59 10.43 -1.10
CA LEU A 391 -20.98 10.69 -1.43
C LEU A 391 -21.12 11.84 -2.43
N ALA A 392 -20.36 12.90 -2.23
CA ALA A 392 -20.36 14.06 -3.13
C ALA A 392 -19.77 13.72 -4.50
N ALA A 393 -18.65 13.01 -4.54
CA ALA A 393 -18.02 12.54 -5.78
C ALA A 393 -18.99 11.65 -6.59
N LEU A 394 -19.56 10.63 -5.96
CA LEU A 394 -20.51 9.72 -6.63
C LEU A 394 -21.78 10.40 -7.12
N LYS A 395 -22.27 11.45 -6.45
CA LYS A 395 -23.42 12.24 -6.91
C LYS A 395 -23.08 13.16 -8.08
N ALA A 396 -21.83 13.65 -8.13
CA ALA A 396 -21.40 14.60 -9.16
C ALA A 396 -20.96 13.92 -10.46
N MET A 397 -20.54 12.64 -10.41
CA MET A 397 -19.94 11.94 -11.54
C MET A 397 -20.98 11.12 -12.33
N PRO A 398 -21.00 11.23 -13.66
CA PRO A 398 -21.81 10.33 -14.51
C PRO A 398 -21.11 8.97 -14.63
N VAL A 399 -21.28 8.12 -13.62
CA VAL A 399 -20.65 6.81 -13.57
C VAL A 399 -21.46 5.78 -14.36
N VAL A 400 -20.83 5.19 -15.37
CA VAL A 400 -21.43 4.14 -16.22
C VAL A 400 -20.64 2.83 -16.23
N SER A 401 -19.37 2.83 -15.79
CA SER A 401 -18.52 1.64 -15.69
C SER A 401 -17.95 1.46 -14.29
N ARG A 402 -17.43 0.27 -13.99
CA ARG A 402 -16.77 -0.02 -12.70
C ARG A 402 -15.45 0.73 -12.58
N PHE A 403 -14.79 0.94 -13.72
CA PHE A 403 -13.60 1.80 -13.77
C PHE A 403 -13.95 3.24 -13.34
N GLN A 404 -14.96 3.85 -13.92
CA GLN A 404 -15.39 5.20 -13.54
C GLN A 404 -15.86 5.27 -12.08
N LEU A 405 -16.51 4.22 -11.58
CA LEU A 405 -16.88 4.12 -10.17
C LEU A 405 -15.67 4.11 -9.25
N THR A 406 -14.60 3.40 -9.64
CA THR A 406 -13.32 3.40 -8.91
C THR A 406 -12.68 4.77 -8.95
N GLU A 407 -12.60 5.43 -10.09
CA GLU A 407 -12.02 6.77 -10.21
C GLU A 407 -12.83 7.81 -9.39
N ALA A 408 -14.15 7.68 -9.33
CA ALA A 408 -14.98 8.54 -8.49
C ALA A 408 -14.69 8.39 -7.00
N LEU A 409 -14.53 7.16 -6.51
CA LEU A 409 -14.12 6.88 -5.14
C LEU A 409 -12.69 7.35 -4.89
N ALA A 410 -11.79 7.26 -5.89
CA ALA A 410 -10.41 7.71 -5.78
C ALA A 410 -10.31 9.22 -5.53
N VAL A 411 -11.20 10.02 -6.10
CA VAL A 411 -11.27 11.47 -5.83
C VAL A 411 -11.40 11.75 -4.34
N ALA A 412 -12.29 11.03 -3.68
CA ALA A 412 -12.52 11.17 -2.24
C ALA A 412 -11.31 10.69 -1.43
N VAL A 413 -10.77 9.50 -1.74
CA VAL A 413 -9.57 8.96 -1.06
C VAL A 413 -8.39 9.93 -1.17
N ASN A 414 -8.23 10.62 -2.31
CA ASN A 414 -7.19 11.62 -2.49
C ASN A 414 -7.45 12.91 -1.69
N SER A 415 -8.67 13.13 -1.26
CA SER A 415 -9.08 14.32 -0.48
C SER A 415 -8.98 14.12 1.02
N PHE A 416 -8.71 12.89 1.48
CA PHE A 416 -8.87 12.47 2.87
C PHE A 416 -7.68 12.82 3.77
N GLY A 417 -8.02 13.28 4.98
CA GLY A 417 -7.22 13.24 6.18
C GLY A 417 -6.01 14.18 6.24
N GLU A 418 -5.18 13.95 7.24
CA GLU A 418 -3.93 14.67 7.47
C GLU A 418 -2.90 14.54 6.34
N LEU A 419 -3.03 13.51 5.53
CA LEU A 419 -2.31 13.35 4.26
C LEU A 419 -3.07 14.02 3.10
N GLY A 420 -4.19 14.66 3.42
CA GLY A 420 -5.18 15.18 2.52
C GLY A 420 -4.61 16.04 1.42
N SER A 421 -5.02 15.68 0.23
CA SER A 421 -4.92 16.50 -0.95
C SER A 421 -5.96 17.62 -0.89
N THR A 422 -5.90 18.50 -1.85
CA THR A 422 -6.87 19.54 -2.11
C THR A 422 -8.29 18.98 -2.04
N PRO A 423 -9.23 19.62 -1.32
CA PRO A 423 -10.62 19.20 -1.29
C PRO A 423 -11.15 18.99 -2.71
N TRP A 424 -11.96 17.96 -2.91
CA TRP A 424 -12.50 17.64 -4.24
C TRP A 424 -13.24 18.83 -4.89
N GLN A 425 -13.82 19.71 -4.09
CA GLN A 425 -14.49 20.95 -4.52
C GLN A 425 -13.54 21.93 -5.21
N GLU A 426 -12.25 21.92 -4.85
CA GLU A 426 -11.20 22.70 -5.53
C GLU A 426 -10.70 21.97 -6.79
N THR A 427 -10.98 20.67 -6.87
CA THR A 427 -10.69 19.82 -8.02
C THR A 427 -11.89 19.68 -8.95
N SER A 428 -12.78 20.68 -9.10
CA SER A 428 -13.93 20.66 -10.01
C SER A 428 -13.50 20.40 -11.47
N TYR A 429 -12.88 19.23 -11.65
CA TYR A 429 -12.36 18.78 -12.89
C TYR A 429 -13.39 18.01 -13.66
N SER A 430 -13.23 18.19 -14.92
CA SER A 430 -13.76 17.30 -15.92
C SER A 430 -13.63 15.87 -15.41
N LEU A 431 -14.74 15.26 -15.15
CA LEU A 431 -14.90 13.84 -14.87
C LEU A 431 -14.77 13.02 -16.16
N ASP A 432 -14.15 13.63 -17.17
CA ASP A 432 -13.75 13.01 -18.40
C ASP A 432 -12.63 12.02 -18.07
N PRO A 433 -12.87 10.71 -18.14
CA PRO A 433 -11.86 9.71 -17.82
C PRO A 433 -10.60 9.85 -18.67
N GLU A 434 -10.69 10.51 -19.84
CA GLU A 434 -9.56 10.78 -20.72
C GLU A 434 -8.67 11.93 -20.23
N LYS A 435 -9.18 12.75 -19.31
CA LYS A 435 -8.47 13.96 -18.83
C LYS A 435 -8.17 13.96 -17.33
N SER A 436 -8.61 12.93 -16.62
CA SER A 436 -8.46 12.87 -15.16
C SER A 436 -7.68 11.62 -14.74
N PHE A 437 -6.76 11.80 -13.80
CA PHE A 437 -5.86 10.75 -13.32
C PHE A 437 -6.01 10.61 -11.81
N TYR A 438 -7.07 9.99 -11.34
CA TYR A 438 -7.36 9.92 -9.92
C TYR A 438 -6.63 8.80 -9.18
N THR A 439 -5.99 7.88 -9.93
CA THR A 439 -5.14 6.84 -9.35
C THR A 439 -3.72 6.89 -9.95
N ARG A 440 -2.77 6.29 -9.23
CA ARG A 440 -1.39 6.17 -9.73
C ARG A 440 -1.30 5.39 -11.03
N GLU A 441 -2.11 4.37 -11.14
CA GLU A 441 -2.18 3.52 -12.32
C GLU A 441 -2.67 4.32 -13.53
N THR A 442 -3.71 5.13 -13.37
CA THR A 442 -4.23 5.97 -14.47
C THR A 442 -3.20 6.99 -14.94
N LEU A 443 -2.50 7.64 -14.01
CA LEU A 443 -1.40 8.54 -14.38
C LEU A 443 -0.26 7.77 -15.08
N TYR A 444 0.11 6.60 -14.58
CA TYR A 444 1.16 5.78 -15.18
C TYR A 444 0.82 5.36 -16.61
N GLU A 445 -0.40 4.85 -16.81
CA GLU A 445 -0.94 4.47 -18.12
C GLU A 445 -0.91 5.66 -19.10
N ARG A 446 -1.34 6.83 -18.63
CA ARG A 446 -1.30 8.06 -19.45
C ARG A 446 0.11 8.46 -19.85
N LEU A 447 1.08 8.32 -18.97
CA LEU A 447 2.48 8.61 -19.29
C LEU A 447 3.06 7.62 -20.31
N LEU A 448 2.67 6.34 -20.25
CA LEU A 448 3.03 5.35 -21.28
C LEU A 448 2.40 5.68 -22.64
N GLU A 449 1.14 6.11 -22.70
CA GLU A 449 0.46 6.56 -23.92
C GLU A 449 1.16 7.77 -24.55
N LEU A 450 1.74 8.65 -23.72
CA LEU A 450 2.58 9.77 -24.19
C LEU A 450 3.96 9.33 -24.70
N GLY A 451 4.26 8.02 -24.68
CA GLY A 451 5.49 7.44 -25.20
C GLY A 451 6.66 7.44 -24.22
N LEU A 452 6.42 7.67 -22.92
CA LEU A 452 7.48 7.53 -21.92
C LEU A 452 7.82 6.05 -21.71
N SER A 453 9.06 5.79 -21.31
CA SER A 453 9.47 4.45 -20.85
C SER A 453 8.76 4.08 -19.53
N GLU A 454 8.58 2.79 -19.28
CA GLU A 454 8.04 2.31 -17.99
C GLU A 454 8.79 2.87 -16.79
N THR A 455 10.12 2.94 -16.90
CA THR A 455 11.01 3.50 -15.87
C THR A 455 10.70 4.98 -15.60
N ASP A 456 10.54 5.78 -16.65
CA ASP A 456 10.31 7.22 -16.48
C ASP A 456 8.88 7.51 -16.04
N ALA A 457 7.89 6.78 -16.58
CA ALA A 457 6.53 6.82 -16.12
C ALA A 457 6.42 6.46 -14.62
N PHE A 458 7.13 5.41 -14.18
CA PHE A 458 7.17 5.01 -12.77
C PHE A 458 7.85 6.08 -11.89
N LYS A 459 8.96 6.69 -12.34
CA LYS A 459 9.64 7.77 -11.60
C LYS A 459 8.71 8.97 -11.40
N ILE A 460 8.03 9.42 -12.45
CA ILE A 460 7.10 10.53 -12.39
C ILE A 460 5.94 10.21 -11.46
N THR A 461 5.29 9.08 -11.64
CA THR A 461 4.17 8.65 -10.83
C THR A 461 4.54 8.52 -9.35
N SER A 462 5.72 7.93 -9.07
CA SER A 462 6.24 7.81 -7.70
C SER A 462 6.58 9.16 -7.07
N PHE A 463 6.99 10.14 -7.87
CA PHE A 463 7.24 11.50 -7.42
C PHE A 463 5.92 12.21 -7.08
N VAL A 464 4.93 12.12 -7.98
CA VAL A 464 3.62 12.75 -7.80
C VAL A 464 2.85 12.13 -6.63
N ARG A 465 2.95 10.83 -6.46
CA ARG A 465 2.22 10.05 -5.43
C ARG A 465 2.19 10.69 -4.05
N LYS A 466 3.31 11.28 -3.63
CA LYS A 466 3.50 11.87 -2.30
C LYS A 466 3.38 13.39 -2.32
N GLY A 467 2.77 13.96 -3.34
CA GLY A 467 2.58 15.39 -3.46
C GLY A 467 3.86 16.19 -3.70
N LYS A 468 4.97 15.55 -4.09
CA LYS A 468 6.24 16.28 -4.35
C LYS A 468 6.09 17.27 -5.50
N ALA A 469 5.17 17.05 -6.45
CA ALA A 469 4.85 18.02 -7.50
C ALA A 469 4.07 19.22 -6.96
N TYR A 470 3.29 19.03 -5.91
CA TYR A 470 2.51 20.06 -5.22
C TYR A 470 3.37 20.89 -4.27
N THR A 471 4.28 20.27 -3.51
CA THR A 471 5.01 20.93 -2.43
C THR A 471 6.12 21.86 -2.94
N LYS A 472 6.42 22.90 -2.17
CA LYS A 472 7.55 23.81 -2.46
C LYS A 472 8.89 23.08 -2.49
N PHE A 473 9.07 22.02 -1.71
CA PHE A 473 10.31 21.25 -1.63
C PHE A 473 10.57 20.42 -2.89
N GLY A 474 9.52 19.91 -3.53
CA GLY A 474 9.64 19.15 -4.76
C GLY A 474 9.61 19.99 -6.04
N ARG A 475 9.26 21.27 -5.94
CA ARG A 475 8.95 22.12 -7.11
C ARG A 475 10.10 22.21 -8.13
N GLY A 476 11.33 22.37 -7.68
CA GLY A 476 12.49 22.47 -8.58
C GLY A 476 12.69 21.19 -9.40
N LYS A 477 12.64 20.04 -8.73
CA LYS A 477 12.77 18.72 -9.38
C LYS A 477 11.57 18.45 -10.29
N TRP A 478 10.37 18.83 -9.89
CA TRP A 478 9.17 18.71 -10.73
C TRP A 478 9.30 19.49 -12.03
N LEU A 479 9.68 20.78 -11.97
CA LEU A 479 9.88 21.60 -13.16
C LEU A 479 10.97 21.05 -14.09
N GLN A 480 12.02 20.43 -13.53
CA GLN A 480 13.04 19.74 -14.32
C GLN A 480 12.45 18.51 -15.01
N MET A 481 11.68 17.69 -14.32
CA MET A 481 11.01 16.51 -14.91
C MET A 481 10.03 16.92 -16.02
N VAL A 482 9.23 17.96 -15.79
CA VAL A 482 8.31 18.51 -16.82
C VAL A 482 9.07 18.87 -18.10
N LYS A 483 10.23 19.49 -17.96
CA LYS A 483 11.07 19.90 -19.09
C LYS A 483 11.73 18.69 -19.76
N ASP A 484 12.33 17.79 -18.98
CA ASP A 484 13.10 16.65 -19.50
C ASP A 484 12.21 15.67 -20.27
N PHE A 485 10.98 15.48 -19.80
CA PHE A 485 10.00 14.57 -20.40
C PHE A 485 8.97 15.27 -21.30
N SER A 486 9.07 16.60 -21.47
CA SER A 486 8.13 17.39 -22.28
C SER A 486 6.66 17.11 -21.93
N LEU A 487 6.36 17.06 -20.61
CA LEU A 487 5.02 16.72 -20.14
C LEU A 487 4.00 17.77 -20.60
N PRO A 488 2.83 17.36 -21.10
CA PRO A 488 1.79 18.28 -21.54
C PRO A 488 1.15 19.03 -20.36
N GLU A 489 0.60 20.21 -20.63
CA GLU A 489 0.10 21.14 -19.63
C GLU A 489 -1.00 20.52 -18.75
N ASP A 490 -1.90 19.73 -19.33
CA ASP A 490 -2.97 19.03 -18.61
C ASP A 490 -2.44 18.05 -17.57
N VAL A 491 -1.38 17.29 -17.89
CA VAL A 491 -0.70 16.40 -16.94
C VAL A 491 0.03 17.19 -15.86
N VAL A 492 0.71 18.30 -16.24
CA VAL A 492 1.43 19.14 -15.29
C VAL A 492 0.48 19.75 -14.29
N ASP A 493 -0.59 20.38 -14.76
CA ASP A 493 -1.61 20.99 -13.95
C ASP A 493 -2.24 20.02 -12.98
N PHE A 494 -2.59 18.83 -13.48
CA PHE A 494 -3.16 17.77 -12.66
C PHE A 494 -2.20 17.35 -11.53
N CYS A 495 -0.96 17.00 -11.87
CA CYS A 495 0.03 16.54 -10.90
C CYS A 495 0.36 17.56 -9.82
N GLN A 496 0.28 18.87 -10.11
CA GLN A 496 0.54 19.95 -9.14
C GLN A 496 -0.58 20.17 -8.14
N ARG A 497 -1.75 19.56 -8.33
CA ARG A 497 -2.92 19.76 -7.47
C ARG A 497 -3.03 18.73 -6.35
N TYR A 498 -2.37 17.59 -6.47
CA TYR A 498 -2.48 16.49 -5.52
C TYR A 498 -1.35 16.48 -4.49
N LYS A 499 -1.72 16.48 -3.23
CA LYS A 499 -0.82 16.17 -2.11
C LYS A 499 -0.58 14.66 -2.00
N TYR A 500 -1.55 13.86 -2.42
CA TYR A 500 -1.47 12.42 -2.44
C TYR A 500 -2.23 11.87 -3.62
N LEU A 501 -1.67 10.88 -4.31
CA LEU A 501 -2.33 10.13 -5.38
C LEU A 501 -2.42 8.66 -4.96
N CYS A 502 -3.65 8.17 -4.78
CA CYS A 502 -3.91 6.84 -4.26
C CYS A 502 -3.60 5.72 -5.27
N ASN A 503 -3.50 4.49 -4.76
CA ASN A 503 -3.38 3.29 -5.57
C ASN A 503 -4.77 2.79 -5.98
N ARG A 504 -4.94 2.40 -7.24
CA ARG A 504 -6.19 1.85 -7.79
C ARG A 504 -6.63 0.60 -7.02
N GLY A 505 -5.70 -0.30 -6.68
CA GLY A 505 -6.00 -1.51 -5.94
C GLY A 505 -6.64 -1.24 -4.57
N HIS A 506 -6.21 -0.17 -3.87
CA HIS A 506 -6.81 0.22 -2.60
C HIS A 506 -8.25 0.72 -2.74
N VAL A 507 -8.52 1.48 -3.79
CA VAL A 507 -9.89 1.98 -4.06
C VAL A 507 -10.80 0.85 -4.52
N LEU A 508 -10.27 -0.07 -5.34
CA LEU A 508 -11.00 -1.29 -5.75
C LEU A 508 -11.33 -2.19 -4.55
N GLU A 509 -10.43 -2.32 -3.59
CA GLU A 509 -10.74 -3.04 -2.35
C GLU A 509 -11.90 -2.40 -1.61
N ARG A 510 -11.89 -1.07 -1.47
CA ARG A 510 -12.99 -0.35 -0.84
C ARG A 510 -14.29 -0.59 -1.59
N LEU A 511 -14.28 -0.52 -2.91
CA LEU A 511 -15.43 -0.85 -3.76
C LEU A 511 -15.89 -2.30 -3.53
N TRP A 512 -14.96 -3.23 -3.44
CA TRP A 512 -15.24 -4.63 -3.13
C TRP A 512 -15.94 -4.79 -1.77
N LEU A 513 -15.38 -4.22 -0.71
CA LEU A 513 -15.95 -4.30 0.64
C LEU A 513 -17.36 -3.67 0.71
N LEU A 514 -17.57 -2.53 0.05
CA LEU A 514 -18.90 -1.92 -0.08
C LEU A 514 -19.87 -2.83 -0.84
N THR A 515 -19.38 -3.54 -1.87
CA THR A 515 -20.19 -4.50 -2.63
C THR A 515 -20.58 -5.70 -1.76
N VAL A 516 -19.66 -6.25 -0.96
CA VAL A 516 -19.98 -7.30 0.02
C VAL A 516 -21.07 -6.83 0.99
N TYR A 517 -20.93 -5.63 1.54
CA TYR A 517 -21.95 -5.06 2.43
C TYR A 517 -23.32 -4.91 1.73
N THR A 518 -23.33 -4.52 0.45
CA THR A 518 -24.57 -4.40 -0.32
C THR A 518 -25.27 -5.76 -0.52
N VAL A 519 -24.51 -6.84 -0.65
CA VAL A 519 -25.06 -8.21 -0.76
C VAL A 519 -25.67 -8.65 0.56
N LEU A 520 -24.97 -8.46 1.67
CA LEU A 520 -25.44 -8.77 3.01
C LEU A 520 -26.72 -7.99 3.39
N GLY A 521 -26.77 -6.69 3.02
CA GLY A 521 -27.92 -5.84 3.31
C GLY A 521 -29.22 -6.28 2.62
N LYS A 522 -29.13 -6.96 1.47
CA LYS A 522 -30.31 -7.51 0.77
C LYS A 522 -30.91 -8.74 1.44
N GLU A 523 -30.13 -9.47 2.22
CA GLU A 523 -30.65 -10.61 3.00
C GLU A 523 -31.40 -10.15 4.24
N LEU A 524 -31.01 -9.00 4.80
CA LEU A 524 -31.68 -8.41 5.97
C LEU A 524 -33.06 -7.80 5.64
N GLU A 525 -33.33 -7.44 4.39
CA GLU A 525 -34.65 -6.93 3.93
C GLU A 525 -35.64 -8.06 3.56
N LYS A 526 -35.21 -9.32 3.55
CA LYS A 526 -36.04 -10.47 3.20
C LYS A 526 -36.67 -11.22 4.39
N ASP A 527 -36.22 -10.91 5.59
CA ASP A 527 -36.78 -11.39 6.85
C ASP A 527 -37.67 -10.33 7.51
#